data_a7b04cfe6597255a2b34cfe6ee78e8b3
#
_entry.id   a7b04cfe6597255a2b34cfe6ee78e8b3
#
_cell.length_a   1.000
_cell.length_b   1.000
_cell.length_c   1.000
_cell.angle_alpha   90.00
_cell.angle_beta   90.00
_cell.angle_gamma   90.00
#
_symmetry.space_group_name_H-M   'P 1'
#
loop_
_entity.id
_entity.type
_entity.pdbx_description
1 polymer ?
#
loop_
_entity_poly.entity_id
_entity_poly.type
_entity_poly.pdbx_seq_one_letter_code
_entity_poly.pdbx_strand_id
1 'polypeptide(L)'
;DYEDAATRATACIYAPAKAAMDAGNYAEAAELFGKIRDYEDSASLYTACNYQLAKTAIKDQEFTRALTLLNSLPEDYEDVFDLKMECIYQPAVLALNKGNYADAVQLFSQITTYKDSADQLKDAQYGQAQALSAEGKYDEAIALFTELGDYKKSSTELQKNQYLKAGELLAAKKWDEAEALYAALGNYSDSATRYKAAVYGQAEEALAAGNREQALTLFDGLGDYSDAADRAKECRYVEAAELAAAGKAQEAAERFAALGNYSDADTKMKSLY
;
A
#
# COMPACT_ATOMS: atom_id res chain seq x y z
N ASP A 1 -64.76 -27.19 -14.56
CA ASP A 1 -63.83 -27.74 -13.58
C ASP A 1 -62.78 -26.68 -13.23
N TYR A 2 -62.47 -26.47 -11.98
CA TYR A 2 -61.60 -25.36 -11.52
C TYR A 2 -60.16 -25.54 -12.00
N GLU A 3 -59.66 -26.77 -12.08
CA GLU A 3 -58.33 -27.12 -12.59
C GLU A 3 -58.19 -26.85 -14.10
N ASP A 4 -59.22 -27.07 -14.89
CA ASP A 4 -59.21 -26.76 -16.33
C ASP A 4 -59.17 -25.26 -16.60
N ALA A 5 -59.80 -24.44 -15.73
CA ALA A 5 -59.73 -22.97 -15.86
C ALA A 5 -58.35 -22.41 -15.55
N ALA A 6 -57.64 -22.93 -14.55
CA ALA A 6 -56.29 -22.55 -14.19
C ALA A 6 -55.30 -22.90 -15.31
N THR A 7 -55.39 -24.10 -15.86
CA THR A 7 -54.60 -24.58 -17.00
C THR A 7 -54.81 -23.76 -18.25
N ARG A 8 -56.05 -23.37 -18.55
CA ARG A 8 -56.37 -22.46 -19.67
C ARG A 8 -55.84 -21.06 -19.48
N ALA A 9 -55.86 -20.54 -18.25
CA ALA A 9 -55.31 -19.25 -17.92
C ALA A 9 -53.78 -19.21 -18.15
N THR A 10 -53.03 -20.23 -17.73
CA THR A 10 -51.60 -20.37 -17.97
C THR A 10 -51.28 -20.52 -19.45
N ALA A 11 -52.06 -21.31 -20.20
CA ALA A 11 -51.92 -21.42 -21.67
C ALA A 11 -52.11 -20.07 -22.41
N CYS A 12 -53.03 -19.25 -21.92
CA CYS A 12 -53.23 -17.89 -22.49
C CYS A 12 -52.02 -16.94 -22.27
N ILE A 13 -51.15 -17.21 -21.29
CA ILE A 13 -49.91 -16.46 -21.05
C ILE A 13 -48.76 -17.10 -21.84
N TYR A 14 -48.72 -18.41 -21.96
CA TYR A 14 -47.62 -19.13 -22.59
C TYR A 14 -47.45 -18.81 -24.07
N ALA A 15 -48.54 -18.80 -24.86
CA ALA A 15 -48.46 -18.50 -26.30
C ALA A 15 -47.94 -17.08 -26.62
N PRO A 16 -48.41 -16.01 -25.94
CA PRO A 16 -47.82 -14.69 -26.07
C PRO A 16 -46.34 -14.62 -25.62
N ALA A 17 -45.96 -15.34 -24.56
CA ALA A 17 -44.56 -15.39 -24.09
C ALA A 17 -43.66 -16.00 -25.15
N LYS A 18 -44.05 -17.09 -25.84
CA LYS A 18 -43.32 -17.67 -26.93
C LYS A 18 -43.23 -16.73 -28.14
N ALA A 19 -44.31 -16.07 -28.50
CA ALA A 19 -44.31 -15.11 -29.59
C ALA A 19 -43.36 -13.90 -29.31
N ALA A 20 -43.34 -13.42 -28.08
CA ALA A 20 -42.37 -12.36 -27.68
C ALA A 20 -40.93 -12.86 -27.75
N MET A 21 -40.66 -14.08 -27.29
CA MET A 21 -39.32 -14.68 -27.39
C MET A 21 -38.88 -14.85 -28.85
N ASP A 22 -39.74 -15.36 -29.72
CA ASP A 22 -39.47 -15.56 -31.14
C ASP A 22 -39.21 -14.21 -31.87
N ALA A 23 -39.85 -13.15 -31.39
CA ALA A 23 -39.63 -11.78 -31.86
C ALA A 23 -38.35 -11.13 -31.29
N GLY A 24 -37.62 -11.79 -30.40
CA GLY A 24 -36.44 -11.24 -29.71
C GLY A 24 -36.78 -10.29 -28.55
N ASN A 25 -38.05 -10.17 -28.15
CA ASN A 25 -38.50 -9.35 -27.06
C ASN A 25 -38.30 -10.12 -25.71
N TYR A 26 -37.03 -10.42 -25.39
CA TYR A 26 -36.69 -11.30 -24.25
C TYR A 26 -37.12 -10.75 -22.90
N ALA A 27 -37.24 -9.43 -22.74
CA ALA A 27 -37.72 -8.81 -21.49
C ALA A 27 -39.20 -9.14 -21.23
N GLU A 28 -40.04 -8.95 -22.24
CA GLU A 28 -41.46 -9.27 -22.19
C GLU A 28 -41.69 -10.79 -22.03
N ALA A 29 -40.93 -11.58 -22.79
CA ALA A 29 -40.98 -13.04 -22.69
C ALA A 29 -40.62 -13.53 -21.29
N ALA A 30 -39.53 -13.02 -20.70
CA ALA A 30 -39.11 -13.37 -19.35
C ALA A 30 -40.15 -12.98 -18.29
N GLU A 31 -40.78 -11.83 -18.40
CA GLU A 31 -41.85 -11.41 -17.50
C GLU A 31 -43.03 -12.36 -17.56
N LEU A 32 -43.47 -12.74 -18.76
CA LEU A 32 -44.59 -13.66 -18.98
C LEU A 32 -44.28 -15.08 -18.50
N PHE A 33 -43.12 -15.65 -18.89
CA PHE A 33 -42.69 -16.97 -18.42
C PHE A 33 -42.50 -17.01 -16.90
N GLY A 34 -42.02 -15.90 -16.32
CA GLY A 34 -41.86 -15.76 -14.87
C GLY A 34 -43.17 -15.93 -14.06
N LYS A 35 -44.31 -15.62 -14.68
CA LYS A 35 -45.65 -15.75 -14.06
C LYS A 35 -46.19 -17.20 -14.10
N ILE A 36 -45.62 -18.05 -14.96
CA ILE A 36 -46.13 -19.41 -15.24
C ILE A 36 -44.99 -20.45 -15.19
N ARG A 37 -44.03 -20.32 -14.30
CA ARG A 37 -42.80 -21.14 -14.27
C ARG A 37 -43.06 -22.65 -14.18
N ASP A 38 -44.17 -23.04 -13.57
CA ASP A 38 -44.55 -24.46 -13.39
C ASP A 38 -45.32 -25.02 -14.60
N TYR A 39 -45.56 -24.21 -15.65
CA TYR A 39 -46.29 -24.63 -16.82
C TYR A 39 -45.34 -24.98 -17.99
N GLU A 40 -45.49 -26.22 -18.51
CA GLU A 40 -44.71 -26.73 -19.65
C GLU A 40 -43.18 -26.50 -19.45
N ASP A 41 -42.50 -25.93 -20.44
CA ASP A 41 -41.08 -25.59 -20.43
C ASP A 41 -40.80 -24.12 -20.03
N SER A 42 -41.76 -23.44 -19.42
CA SER A 42 -41.67 -22.02 -19.06
C SER A 42 -40.48 -21.67 -18.19
N ALA A 43 -40.08 -22.57 -17.26
CA ALA A 43 -38.88 -22.36 -16.43
C ALA A 43 -37.61 -22.34 -17.26
N SER A 44 -37.49 -23.23 -18.23
CA SER A 44 -36.35 -23.30 -19.15
C SER A 44 -36.30 -22.07 -20.07
N LEU A 45 -37.47 -21.68 -20.61
CA LEU A 45 -37.59 -20.52 -21.50
C LEU A 45 -37.34 -19.20 -20.76
N TYR A 46 -37.77 -19.13 -19.49
CA TYR A 46 -37.41 -18.00 -18.62
C TYR A 46 -35.89 -17.86 -18.45
N THR A 47 -35.22 -18.99 -18.19
CA THR A 47 -33.76 -19.06 -18.07
C THR A 47 -33.09 -18.59 -19.38
N ALA A 48 -33.55 -19.11 -20.52
CA ALA A 48 -33.03 -18.71 -21.84
C ALA A 48 -33.25 -17.22 -22.15
N CYS A 49 -34.40 -16.66 -21.81
CA CYS A 49 -34.64 -15.22 -21.98
C CYS A 49 -33.70 -14.36 -21.13
N ASN A 50 -33.54 -14.68 -19.84
CA ASN A 50 -32.63 -13.94 -18.96
C ASN A 50 -31.17 -14.05 -19.40
N TYR A 51 -30.77 -15.21 -19.92
CA TYR A 51 -29.46 -15.38 -20.54
C TYR A 51 -29.24 -14.44 -21.75
N GLN A 52 -30.20 -14.34 -22.64
CA GLN A 52 -30.12 -13.41 -23.79
C GLN A 52 -30.12 -11.95 -23.34
N LEU A 53 -30.90 -11.59 -22.31
CA LEU A 53 -30.89 -10.26 -21.71
C LEU A 53 -29.52 -9.94 -21.10
N ALA A 54 -28.90 -10.90 -20.42
CA ALA A 54 -27.56 -10.72 -19.86
C ALA A 54 -26.51 -10.47 -20.97
N LYS A 55 -26.56 -11.24 -22.06
CA LYS A 55 -25.67 -11.03 -23.23
C LYS A 55 -25.87 -9.65 -23.87
N THR A 56 -27.11 -9.19 -23.93
CA THR A 56 -27.42 -7.85 -24.44
C THR A 56 -26.85 -6.78 -23.49
N ALA A 57 -27.05 -6.94 -22.20
CA ALA A 57 -26.51 -6.02 -21.19
C ALA A 57 -24.96 -5.96 -21.22
N ILE A 58 -24.29 -7.09 -21.44
CA ILE A 58 -22.81 -7.12 -21.62
C ILE A 58 -22.40 -6.30 -22.85
N LYS A 59 -23.10 -6.51 -23.99
CA LYS A 59 -22.84 -5.78 -25.23
C LYS A 59 -23.01 -4.27 -25.06
N ASP A 60 -23.99 -3.88 -24.25
CA ASP A 60 -24.29 -2.48 -23.94
C ASP A 60 -23.43 -1.93 -22.78
N GLN A 61 -22.48 -2.72 -22.27
CA GLN A 61 -21.56 -2.41 -21.15
C GLN A 61 -22.31 -2.15 -19.82
N GLU A 62 -23.52 -2.65 -19.67
CA GLU A 62 -24.32 -2.61 -18.44
C GLU A 62 -23.93 -3.79 -17.50
N PHE A 63 -22.65 -3.89 -17.14
CA PHE A 63 -22.08 -5.08 -16.47
C PHE A 63 -22.78 -5.42 -15.14
N THR A 64 -23.18 -4.42 -14.36
CA THR A 64 -23.92 -4.66 -13.09
C THR A 64 -25.28 -5.31 -13.36
N ARG A 65 -25.99 -4.87 -14.36
CA ARG A 65 -27.26 -5.46 -14.78
C ARG A 65 -27.06 -6.87 -15.31
N ALA A 66 -26.02 -7.07 -16.13
CA ALA A 66 -25.67 -8.38 -16.65
C ALA A 66 -25.38 -9.38 -15.51
N LEU A 67 -24.56 -8.99 -14.53
CA LEU A 67 -24.26 -9.81 -13.34
C LEU A 67 -25.52 -10.16 -12.55
N THR A 68 -26.44 -9.22 -12.39
CA THR A 68 -27.71 -9.47 -11.69
C THR A 68 -28.53 -10.55 -12.41
N LEU A 69 -28.60 -10.48 -13.72
CA LEU A 69 -29.28 -11.47 -14.54
C LEU A 69 -28.57 -12.84 -14.47
N LEU A 70 -27.27 -12.86 -14.69
CA LEU A 70 -26.45 -14.08 -14.66
C LEU A 70 -26.47 -14.77 -13.27
N ASN A 71 -26.52 -14.01 -12.18
CA ASN A 71 -26.60 -14.58 -10.84
C ASN A 71 -27.94 -15.26 -10.55
N SER A 72 -28.99 -14.97 -11.33
CA SER A 72 -30.29 -15.66 -11.24
C SER A 72 -30.32 -16.98 -12.02
N LEU A 73 -29.28 -17.29 -12.81
CA LEU A 73 -29.21 -18.47 -13.67
C LEU A 73 -28.36 -19.57 -13.01
N PRO A 74 -28.61 -20.85 -13.36
CA PRO A 74 -27.72 -21.95 -12.98
C PRO A 74 -26.31 -21.69 -13.49
N GLU A 75 -25.30 -22.02 -12.69
CA GLU A 75 -23.90 -21.73 -13.01
C GLU A 75 -23.37 -22.60 -14.16
N ASP A 76 -23.95 -23.78 -14.32
CA ASP A 76 -23.66 -24.75 -15.38
C ASP A 76 -24.49 -24.52 -16.67
N TYR A 77 -25.32 -23.46 -16.70
CA TYR A 77 -26.10 -23.14 -17.89
C TYR A 77 -25.22 -22.42 -18.91
N GLU A 78 -25.05 -23.04 -20.10
CA GLU A 78 -24.27 -22.48 -21.20
C GLU A 78 -22.88 -21.97 -20.71
N ASP A 79 -22.52 -20.73 -21.02
CA ASP A 79 -21.28 -20.06 -20.63
C ASP A 79 -21.49 -19.02 -19.48
N VAL A 80 -22.50 -19.21 -18.65
CA VAL A 80 -22.86 -18.28 -17.56
C VAL A 80 -21.67 -17.98 -16.65
N PHE A 81 -20.86 -18.99 -16.29
CA PHE A 81 -19.66 -18.78 -15.49
C PHE A 81 -18.68 -17.81 -16.17
N ASP A 82 -18.36 -18.04 -17.45
CA ASP A 82 -17.43 -17.20 -18.20
C ASP A 82 -17.96 -15.78 -18.39
N LEU A 83 -19.27 -15.64 -18.63
CA LEU A 83 -19.92 -14.33 -18.73
C LEU A 83 -19.90 -13.55 -17.42
N LYS A 84 -20.06 -14.23 -16.28
CA LYS A 84 -19.89 -13.59 -14.95
C LYS A 84 -18.48 -13.06 -14.76
N MET A 85 -17.47 -13.85 -15.12
CA MET A 85 -16.07 -13.44 -15.04
C MET A 85 -15.80 -12.25 -15.98
N GLU A 86 -16.35 -12.28 -17.19
CA GLU A 86 -16.21 -11.19 -18.14
C GLU A 86 -16.84 -9.88 -17.65
N CYS A 87 -17.98 -9.94 -16.95
CA CYS A 87 -18.63 -8.78 -16.34
C CYS A 87 -17.79 -8.13 -15.23
N ILE A 88 -16.81 -8.83 -14.65
CA ILE A 88 -15.86 -8.28 -13.70
C ILE A 88 -14.58 -7.85 -14.41
N TYR A 89 -14.10 -8.65 -15.35
CA TYR A 89 -12.86 -8.42 -16.09
C TYR A 89 -12.89 -7.13 -16.92
N GLN A 90 -13.94 -6.89 -17.69
CA GLN A 90 -14.03 -5.69 -18.55
C GLN A 90 -14.01 -4.37 -17.76
N PRO A 91 -14.79 -4.20 -16.67
CA PRO A 91 -14.67 -3.05 -15.79
C PRO A 91 -13.29 -2.92 -15.14
N ALA A 92 -12.65 -4.04 -14.76
CA ALA A 92 -11.31 -4.02 -14.17
C ALA A 92 -10.27 -3.46 -15.15
N VAL A 93 -10.28 -3.95 -16.40
CA VAL A 93 -9.40 -3.43 -17.49
C VAL A 93 -9.68 -1.95 -17.74
N LEU A 94 -10.95 -1.55 -17.77
CA LEU A 94 -11.31 -0.15 -17.96
C LEU A 94 -10.81 0.74 -16.82
N ALA A 95 -10.94 0.28 -15.57
CA ALA A 95 -10.43 0.97 -14.38
C ALA A 95 -8.91 1.13 -14.44
N LEU A 96 -8.19 0.05 -14.78
CA LEU A 96 -6.73 0.08 -14.93
C LEU A 96 -6.28 1.09 -16.00
N ASN A 97 -6.92 1.06 -17.17
CA ASN A 97 -6.60 1.97 -18.28
C ASN A 97 -6.88 3.44 -17.96
N LYS A 98 -7.83 3.71 -17.06
CA LYS A 98 -8.14 5.07 -16.57
C LYS A 98 -7.24 5.52 -15.41
N GLY A 99 -6.38 4.65 -14.89
CA GLY A 99 -5.58 4.93 -13.70
C GLY A 99 -6.35 4.82 -12.38
N ASN A 100 -7.56 4.26 -12.39
CA ASN A 100 -8.34 3.96 -11.19
C ASN A 100 -7.83 2.66 -10.57
N TYR A 101 -6.59 2.70 -10.07
CA TYR A 101 -5.87 1.50 -9.65
C TYR A 101 -6.55 0.76 -8.51
N ALA A 102 -7.12 1.47 -7.54
CA ALA A 102 -7.82 0.85 -6.41
C ALA A 102 -9.00 -0.01 -6.87
N ASP A 103 -9.83 0.53 -7.77
CA ASP A 103 -10.96 -0.21 -8.35
C ASP A 103 -10.48 -1.41 -9.18
N ALA A 104 -9.41 -1.22 -9.96
CA ALA A 104 -8.81 -2.30 -10.74
C ALA A 104 -8.29 -3.43 -9.84
N VAL A 105 -7.56 -3.12 -8.76
CA VAL A 105 -7.10 -4.10 -7.77
C VAL A 105 -8.28 -4.86 -7.16
N GLN A 106 -9.33 -4.14 -6.74
CA GLN A 106 -10.51 -4.74 -6.14
C GLN A 106 -11.21 -5.73 -7.10
N LEU A 107 -11.32 -5.38 -8.37
CA LEU A 107 -11.99 -6.21 -9.36
C LEU A 107 -11.13 -7.40 -9.79
N PHE A 108 -9.87 -7.19 -10.15
CA PHE A 108 -8.98 -8.29 -10.56
C PHE A 108 -8.73 -9.31 -9.44
N SER A 109 -8.71 -8.88 -8.17
CA SER A 109 -8.52 -9.79 -7.04
C SER A 109 -9.64 -10.83 -6.89
N GLN A 110 -10.83 -10.55 -7.43
CA GLN A 110 -11.98 -11.48 -7.42
C GLN A 110 -11.86 -12.58 -8.47
N ILE A 111 -11.03 -12.39 -9.49
CA ILE A 111 -10.99 -13.23 -10.69
C ILE A 111 -9.56 -13.62 -11.08
N THR A 112 -8.67 -13.83 -10.13
CA THR A 112 -7.22 -14.05 -10.36
C THR A 112 -6.89 -15.24 -11.26
N THR A 113 -7.81 -16.21 -11.41
CA THR A 113 -7.64 -17.38 -12.27
C THR A 113 -8.21 -17.18 -13.67
N TYR A 114 -8.85 -16.04 -13.93
CA TYR A 114 -9.49 -15.77 -15.21
C TYR A 114 -8.57 -14.98 -16.14
N LYS A 115 -8.34 -15.47 -17.34
CA LYS A 115 -7.46 -14.85 -18.35
C LYS A 115 -6.09 -14.44 -17.74
N ASP A 116 -5.69 -13.21 -17.97
CA ASP A 116 -4.45 -12.60 -17.47
C ASP A 116 -4.68 -11.74 -16.20
N SER A 117 -5.80 -11.95 -15.49
CA SER A 117 -6.18 -11.13 -14.33
C SER A 117 -5.13 -11.08 -13.23
N ALA A 118 -4.37 -12.17 -13.03
CA ALA A 118 -3.29 -12.18 -12.05
C ALA A 118 -2.16 -11.21 -12.41
N ASP A 119 -1.82 -11.10 -13.69
CA ASP A 119 -0.79 -10.17 -14.16
C ASP A 119 -1.32 -8.73 -14.18
N GLN A 120 -2.58 -8.53 -14.59
CA GLN A 120 -3.24 -7.23 -14.55
C GLN A 120 -3.42 -6.71 -13.11
N LEU A 121 -3.64 -7.61 -12.15
CA LEU A 121 -3.66 -7.28 -10.72
C LEU A 121 -2.32 -6.68 -10.27
N LYS A 122 -1.21 -7.33 -10.64
CA LYS A 122 0.13 -6.79 -10.31
C LYS A 122 0.38 -5.45 -10.99
N ASP A 123 -0.11 -5.26 -12.23
CA ASP A 123 -0.03 -3.98 -12.94
C ASP A 123 -0.80 -2.89 -12.21
N ALA A 124 -2.01 -3.20 -11.73
CA ALA A 124 -2.83 -2.30 -10.96
C ALA A 124 -2.18 -1.95 -9.60
N GLN A 125 -1.67 -2.95 -8.87
CA GLN A 125 -0.94 -2.74 -7.61
C GLN A 125 0.30 -1.88 -7.80
N TYR A 126 1.07 -2.12 -8.88
CA TYR A 126 2.25 -1.30 -9.21
C TYR A 126 1.86 0.15 -9.50
N GLY A 127 0.81 0.38 -10.30
CA GLY A 127 0.28 1.71 -10.57
C GLY A 127 -0.25 2.40 -9.30
N GLN A 128 -0.93 1.65 -8.43
CA GLN A 128 -1.40 2.15 -7.12
C GLN A 128 -0.24 2.59 -6.23
N ALA A 129 0.81 1.77 -6.14
CA ALA A 129 2.00 2.10 -5.36
C ALA A 129 2.70 3.37 -5.87
N GLN A 130 2.78 3.55 -7.20
CA GLN A 130 3.32 4.77 -7.80
C GLN A 130 2.46 6.01 -7.50
N ALA A 131 1.14 5.88 -7.53
CA ALA A 131 0.22 6.96 -7.19
C ALA A 131 0.37 7.37 -5.71
N LEU A 132 0.41 6.39 -4.80
CA LEU A 132 0.64 6.62 -3.37
C LEU A 132 1.99 7.29 -3.10
N SER A 133 3.05 6.86 -3.78
CA SER A 133 4.36 7.51 -3.73
C SER A 133 4.31 8.98 -4.15
N ALA A 134 3.57 9.29 -5.22
CA ALA A 134 3.40 10.66 -5.70
C ALA A 134 2.58 11.55 -4.74
N GLU A 135 1.69 10.94 -3.96
CA GLU A 135 0.92 11.61 -2.92
C GLU A 135 1.69 11.79 -1.59
N GLY A 136 2.92 11.28 -1.49
CA GLY A 136 3.72 11.29 -0.26
C GLY A 136 3.29 10.22 0.75
N LYS A 137 2.43 9.29 0.39
CA LYS A 137 2.00 8.16 1.23
C LYS A 137 3.02 7.03 1.18
N TYR A 138 4.23 7.32 1.68
CA TYR A 138 5.37 6.41 1.48
C TYR A 138 5.18 5.07 2.18
N ASP A 139 4.53 5.00 3.34
CA ASP A 139 4.31 3.73 4.04
C ASP A 139 3.45 2.75 3.24
N GLU A 140 2.36 3.26 2.66
CA GLU A 140 1.46 2.47 1.83
C GLU A 140 2.16 2.03 0.53
N ALA A 141 2.93 2.94 -0.10
CA ALA A 141 3.71 2.63 -1.29
C ALA A 141 4.79 1.57 -1.01
N ILE A 142 5.52 1.69 0.10
CA ILE A 142 6.54 0.72 0.55
C ILE A 142 5.91 -0.66 0.74
N ALA A 143 4.74 -0.75 1.37
CA ALA A 143 4.04 -2.02 1.58
C ALA A 143 3.72 -2.70 0.23
N LEU A 144 3.14 -1.98 -0.72
CA LEU A 144 2.81 -2.53 -2.03
C LEU A 144 4.04 -2.90 -2.86
N PHE A 145 5.09 -2.08 -2.89
CA PHE A 145 6.33 -2.43 -3.60
C PHE A 145 7.03 -3.63 -2.95
N THR A 146 6.91 -3.81 -1.65
CA THR A 146 7.45 -4.97 -0.94
C THR A 146 6.70 -6.25 -1.34
N GLU A 147 5.37 -6.20 -1.40
CA GLU A 147 4.53 -7.31 -1.85
C GLU A 147 4.82 -7.70 -3.31
N LEU A 148 5.02 -6.70 -4.16
CA LEU A 148 5.33 -6.89 -5.58
C LEU A 148 6.74 -7.49 -5.82
N GLY A 149 7.66 -7.36 -4.88
CA GLY A 149 9.02 -7.91 -4.96
C GLY A 149 9.77 -7.45 -6.22
N ASP A 150 10.13 -8.40 -7.07
CA ASP A 150 10.90 -8.11 -8.30
C ASP A 150 10.02 -7.73 -9.51
N TYR A 151 8.72 -7.54 -9.30
CA TYR A 151 7.82 -7.16 -10.39
C TYR A 151 8.18 -5.78 -10.94
N LYS A 152 8.43 -5.69 -12.25
CA LYS A 152 8.86 -4.45 -12.93
C LYS A 152 10.07 -3.80 -12.20
N LYS A 153 9.90 -2.58 -11.72
CA LYS A 153 10.92 -1.83 -10.98
C LYS A 153 10.61 -1.70 -9.49
N SER A 154 9.79 -2.59 -8.93
CA SER A 154 9.31 -2.49 -7.54
C SER A 154 10.44 -2.39 -6.54
N SER A 155 11.51 -3.18 -6.69
CA SER A 155 12.68 -3.12 -5.79
C SER A 155 13.37 -1.73 -5.81
N THR A 156 13.46 -1.10 -6.97
CA THR A 156 14.04 0.25 -7.11
C THR A 156 13.12 1.32 -6.53
N GLU A 157 11.82 1.23 -6.79
CA GLU A 157 10.82 2.16 -6.24
C GLU A 157 10.69 1.98 -4.72
N LEU A 158 10.84 0.77 -4.20
CA LEU A 158 10.89 0.48 -2.76
C LEU A 158 12.01 1.27 -2.09
N GLN A 159 13.25 1.14 -2.59
CA GLN A 159 14.39 1.88 -2.05
C GLN A 159 14.19 3.39 -2.11
N LYS A 160 13.63 3.90 -3.22
CA LYS A 160 13.32 5.32 -3.39
C LYS A 160 12.30 5.79 -2.35
N ASN A 161 11.22 5.04 -2.11
CA ASN A 161 10.19 5.42 -1.14
C ASN A 161 10.71 5.33 0.30
N GLN A 162 11.53 4.33 0.63
CA GLN A 162 12.21 4.26 1.92
C GLN A 162 13.12 5.47 2.15
N TYR A 163 13.85 5.90 1.12
CA TYR A 163 14.71 7.09 1.19
C TYR A 163 13.90 8.39 1.38
N LEU A 164 12.78 8.55 0.69
CA LEU A 164 11.90 9.71 0.84
C LEU A 164 11.26 9.76 2.23
N LYS A 165 10.77 8.61 2.74
CA LYS A 165 10.26 8.48 4.10
C LYS A 165 11.31 8.82 5.14
N ALA A 166 12.53 8.30 4.99
CA ALA A 166 13.64 8.62 5.89
C ALA A 166 13.94 10.13 5.92
N GLY A 167 13.80 10.81 4.77
CA GLY A 167 13.92 12.26 4.68
C GLY A 167 12.86 13.02 5.46
N GLU A 168 11.60 12.57 5.41
CA GLU A 168 10.54 13.16 6.22
C GLU A 168 10.76 12.95 7.73
N LEU A 169 11.19 11.73 8.11
CA LEU A 169 11.50 11.41 9.50
C LEU A 169 12.65 12.26 10.04
N LEU A 170 13.70 12.44 9.23
CA LEU A 170 14.84 13.31 9.56
C LEU A 170 14.39 14.76 9.77
N ALA A 171 13.56 15.29 8.87
CA ALA A 171 13.00 16.64 8.98
C ALA A 171 12.08 16.80 10.20
N ALA A 172 11.35 15.74 10.57
CA ALA A 172 10.49 15.68 11.76
C ALA A 172 11.28 15.43 13.06
N LYS A 173 12.62 15.34 13.01
CA LYS A 173 13.51 15.01 14.13
C LYS A 173 13.22 13.65 14.79
N LYS A 174 12.67 12.73 14.03
CA LYS A 174 12.48 11.33 14.43
C LYS A 174 13.76 10.55 14.10
N TRP A 175 14.78 10.84 14.89
CA TRP A 175 16.15 10.44 14.58
C TRP A 175 16.34 8.95 14.47
N ASP A 176 15.81 8.16 15.42
CA ASP A 176 15.98 6.71 15.48
C ASP A 176 15.32 6.01 14.28
N GLU A 177 14.12 6.48 13.89
CA GLU A 177 13.41 5.95 12.73
C GLU A 177 14.13 6.30 11.42
N ALA A 178 14.64 7.54 11.31
CA ALA A 178 15.41 8.00 10.16
C ALA A 178 16.74 7.24 10.03
N GLU A 179 17.47 7.09 11.15
CA GLU A 179 18.71 6.33 11.23
C GLU A 179 18.53 4.90 10.72
N ALA A 180 17.51 4.19 11.23
CA ALA A 180 17.24 2.81 10.86
C ALA A 180 17.00 2.65 9.34
N LEU A 181 16.22 3.55 8.74
CA LEU A 181 15.94 3.51 7.31
C LEU A 181 17.19 3.84 6.47
N TYR A 182 17.96 4.87 6.84
CA TYR A 182 19.19 5.20 6.11
C TYR A 182 20.27 4.10 6.26
N ALA A 183 20.35 3.45 7.42
CA ALA A 183 21.22 2.30 7.62
C ALA A 183 20.87 1.14 6.71
N ALA A 184 19.57 0.82 6.58
CA ALA A 184 19.07 -0.23 5.70
C ALA A 184 19.30 0.08 4.21
N LEU A 185 19.28 1.36 3.82
CA LEU A 185 19.53 1.84 2.45
C LEU A 185 21.03 1.80 2.07
N GLY A 186 21.92 1.83 3.04
CA GLY A 186 23.36 1.73 2.82
C GLY A 186 23.89 2.82 1.86
N ASN A 187 24.34 2.40 0.69
CA ASN A 187 24.91 3.30 -0.31
C ASN A 187 23.91 3.90 -1.30
N TYR A 188 22.60 3.74 -1.05
CA TYR A 188 21.59 4.35 -1.91
C TYR A 188 21.64 5.88 -1.80
N SER A 189 21.87 6.56 -2.92
CA SER A 189 21.97 8.03 -2.95
C SER A 189 22.99 8.58 -1.91
N ASP A 190 22.60 9.52 -1.07
CA ASP A 190 23.40 10.09 0.03
C ASP A 190 23.01 9.51 1.41
N SER A 191 22.40 8.31 1.46
CA SER A 191 21.90 7.68 2.69
C SER A 191 22.97 7.56 3.77
N ALA A 192 24.22 7.24 3.40
CA ALA A 192 25.33 7.16 4.37
C ALA A 192 25.61 8.51 5.05
N THR A 193 25.47 9.62 4.33
CA THR A 193 25.62 10.97 4.89
C THR A 193 24.43 11.36 5.76
N ARG A 194 23.21 11.03 5.32
CA ARG A 194 21.97 11.31 6.08
C ARG A 194 21.84 10.44 7.31
N TYR A 195 22.38 9.23 7.28
CA TYR A 195 22.55 8.39 8.47
C TYR A 195 23.32 9.15 9.55
N LYS A 196 24.50 9.70 9.18
CA LYS A 196 25.33 10.49 10.12
C LYS A 196 24.60 11.74 10.61
N ALA A 197 23.79 12.37 9.76
CA ALA A 197 22.96 13.50 10.18
C ALA A 197 21.91 13.13 11.22
N ALA A 198 21.29 11.95 11.09
CA ALA A 198 20.35 11.44 12.08
C ALA A 198 21.02 11.16 13.42
N VAL A 199 22.17 10.44 13.41
CA VAL A 199 22.97 10.17 14.62
C VAL A 199 23.47 11.46 15.28
N TYR A 200 23.86 12.46 14.48
CA TYR A 200 24.25 13.78 14.99
C TYR A 200 23.05 14.48 15.67
N GLY A 201 21.86 14.41 15.08
CA GLY A 201 20.63 14.93 15.71
C GLY A 201 20.30 14.26 17.03
N GLN A 202 20.46 12.94 17.13
CA GLN A 202 20.32 12.19 18.42
C GLN A 202 21.32 12.69 19.47
N ALA A 203 22.58 12.88 19.06
CA ALA A 203 23.64 13.36 19.96
C ALA A 203 23.32 14.75 20.52
N GLU A 204 22.87 15.67 19.68
CA GLU A 204 22.47 17.01 20.11
C GLU A 204 21.24 16.98 21.04
N GLU A 205 20.26 16.12 20.75
CA GLU A 205 19.08 15.96 21.61
C GLU A 205 19.46 15.33 22.96
N ALA A 206 20.31 14.31 22.96
CA ALA A 206 20.82 13.71 24.20
C ALA A 206 21.58 14.74 25.05
N LEU A 207 22.41 15.59 24.41
CA LEU A 207 23.13 16.65 25.10
C LEU A 207 22.17 17.69 25.70
N ALA A 208 21.17 18.11 24.96
CA ALA A 208 20.13 19.04 25.41
C ALA A 208 19.32 18.48 26.58
N ALA A 209 19.10 17.16 26.62
CA ALA A 209 18.44 16.44 27.71
C ALA A 209 19.36 16.22 28.95
N GLY A 210 20.63 16.60 28.88
CA GLY A 210 21.62 16.39 29.97
C GLY A 210 22.27 15.01 29.96
N ASN A 211 21.98 14.17 28.97
CA ASN A 211 22.54 12.82 28.79
C ASN A 211 23.90 12.87 28.09
N ARG A 212 24.89 13.51 28.75
CA ARG A 212 26.20 13.79 28.14
C ARG A 212 26.96 12.53 27.74
N GLU A 213 26.90 11.46 28.52
CA GLU A 213 27.57 10.19 28.22
C GLU A 213 27.07 9.59 26.92
N GLN A 214 25.73 9.58 26.71
CA GLN A 214 25.12 9.14 25.46
C GLN A 214 25.53 10.04 24.29
N ALA A 215 25.45 11.37 24.48
CA ALA A 215 25.87 12.34 23.46
C ALA A 215 27.34 12.15 23.07
N LEU A 216 28.23 11.97 24.03
CA LEU A 216 29.65 11.72 23.80
C LEU A 216 29.87 10.45 22.98
N THR A 217 29.20 9.37 23.31
CA THR A 217 29.29 8.09 22.56
C THR A 217 28.87 8.26 21.11
N LEU A 218 27.78 8.98 20.86
CA LEU A 218 27.28 9.24 19.51
C LEU A 218 28.23 10.17 18.71
N PHE A 219 28.73 11.24 19.31
CA PHE A 219 29.69 12.15 18.65
C PHE A 219 31.01 11.44 18.33
N ASP A 220 31.50 10.58 19.23
CA ASP A 220 32.72 9.78 18.96
C ASP A 220 32.52 8.81 17.79
N GLY A 221 31.34 8.19 17.69
CA GLY A 221 30.98 7.31 16.57
C GLY A 221 30.91 8.01 15.21
N LEU A 222 30.66 9.33 15.21
CA LEU A 222 30.56 10.15 13.99
C LEU A 222 31.94 10.57 13.43
N GLY A 223 32.98 10.57 14.25
CA GLY A 223 34.34 10.96 13.84
C GLY A 223 34.40 12.41 13.28
N ASP A 224 34.84 12.54 12.03
CA ASP A 224 35.03 13.86 11.38
C ASP A 224 33.74 14.42 10.76
N TYR A 225 32.56 13.87 11.06
CA TYR A 225 31.31 14.39 10.54
C TYR A 225 30.95 15.71 11.20
N SER A 226 30.78 16.77 10.38
CA SER A 226 30.48 18.13 10.86
C SER A 226 31.51 18.58 11.95
N ASP A 227 31.06 18.99 13.10
CA ASP A 227 31.86 19.35 14.26
C ASP A 227 31.81 18.31 15.40
N ALA A 228 31.39 17.07 15.12
CA ALA A 228 31.19 16.01 16.11
C ALA A 228 32.42 15.76 16.99
N ALA A 229 33.63 15.78 16.37
CA ALA A 229 34.87 15.62 17.13
C ALA A 229 35.07 16.73 18.14
N ASP A 230 34.73 17.98 17.83
CA ASP A 230 34.86 19.11 18.76
C ASP A 230 33.75 19.08 19.83
N ARG A 231 32.52 18.66 19.46
CA ARG A 231 31.44 18.43 20.42
C ARG A 231 31.79 17.33 21.43
N ALA A 232 32.46 16.26 20.98
CA ALA A 232 32.97 15.22 21.86
C ALA A 232 34.01 15.75 22.85
N LYS A 233 34.94 16.62 22.38
CA LYS A 233 35.91 17.27 23.28
C LYS A 233 35.24 18.20 24.28
N GLU A 234 34.19 18.94 23.86
CA GLU A 234 33.40 19.78 24.77
C GLU A 234 32.74 18.96 25.86
N CYS A 235 32.12 17.83 25.55
CA CYS A 235 31.54 16.92 26.53
C CYS A 235 32.58 16.45 27.57
N ARG A 236 33.74 16.01 27.11
CA ARG A 236 34.87 15.59 28.01
C ARG A 236 35.41 16.73 28.85
N TYR A 237 35.47 17.93 28.29
CA TYR A 237 35.93 19.11 29.05
C TYR A 237 34.96 19.44 30.17
N VAL A 238 33.66 19.43 29.94
CA VAL A 238 32.65 19.69 30.97
C VAL A 238 32.69 18.60 32.05
N GLU A 239 32.84 17.31 31.68
CA GLU A 239 33.04 16.21 32.62
C GLU A 239 34.25 16.46 33.54
N ALA A 240 35.41 16.82 32.97
CA ALA A 240 36.60 17.13 33.70
C ALA A 240 36.39 18.32 34.69
N ALA A 241 35.68 19.36 34.27
CA ALA A 241 35.36 20.50 35.11
C ALA A 241 34.41 20.12 36.27
N GLU A 242 33.46 19.26 36.06
CA GLU A 242 32.56 18.73 37.13
C GLU A 242 33.33 17.88 38.13
N LEU A 243 34.26 17.03 37.68
CA LEU A 243 35.15 16.27 38.57
C LEU A 243 36.01 17.21 39.45
N ALA A 244 36.56 18.25 38.85
CA ALA A 244 37.32 19.27 39.62
C ALA A 244 36.47 19.97 40.67
N ALA A 245 35.24 20.36 40.31
CA ALA A 245 34.28 20.98 41.23
C ALA A 245 33.87 20.05 42.37
N ALA A 246 33.81 18.74 42.10
CA ALA A 246 33.54 17.71 43.12
C ALA A 246 34.75 17.38 44.03
N GLY A 247 35.87 18.06 43.86
CA GLY A 247 37.08 17.82 44.63
C GLY A 247 37.91 16.60 44.21
N LYS A 248 37.59 15.99 43.08
CA LYS A 248 38.31 14.84 42.48
C LYS A 248 39.48 15.32 41.61
N ALA A 249 40.42 16.01 42.22
CA ALA A 249 41.49 16.72 41.55
C ALA A 249 42.32 15.83 40.61
N GLN A 250 42.70 14.62 41.05
CA GLN A 250 43.49 13.71 40.24
C GLN A 250 42.73 13.23 38.98
N GLU A 251 41.48 12.78 39.16
CA GLU A 251 40.65 12.34 38.03
C GLU A 251 40.43 13.49 37.02
N ALA A 252 40.14 14.68 37.53
CA ALA A 252 39.97 15.87 36.70
C ALA A 252 41.26 16.22 35.90
N ALA A 253 42.44 16.18 36.58
CA ALA A 253 43.70 16.46 35.89
C ALA A 253 43.99 15.46 34.80
N GLU A 254 43.75 14.18 34.99
CA GLU A 254 43.90 13.12 33.96
C GLU A 254 42.99 13.38 32.75
N ARG A 255 41.74 13.78 33.00
CA ARG A 255 40.75 14.10 31.92
C ARG A 255 41.16 15.36 31.15
N PHE A 256 41.60 16.45 31.82
CA PHE A 256 42.10 17.64 31.17
C PHE A 256 43.37 17.36 30.37
N ALA A 257 44.30 16.54 30.90
CA ALA A 257 45.52 16.15 30.17
C ALA A 257 45.21 15.45 28.82
N ALA A 258 44.18 14.58 28.82
CA ALA A 258 43.75 13.89 27.61
C ALA A 258 43.18 14.82 26.53
N LEU A 259 42.70 16.03 26.88
CA LEU A 259 42.19 17.03 25.99
C LEU A 259 43.30 17.89 25.32
N GLY A 260 44.51 17.85 25.90
CA GLY A 260 45.65 18.61 25.38
C GLY A 260 45.36 20.12 25.33
N ASN A 261 45.52 20.71 24.15
CA ASN A 261 45.36 22.18 23.92
C ASN A 261 43.87 22.60 23.71
N TYR A 262 42.90 21.75 24.00
CA TYR A 262 41.47 22.12 23.85
C TYR A 262 41.09 23.16 24.92
N SER A 263 40.61 24.33 24.51
CA SER A 263 40.24 25.43 25.38
C SER A 263 41.37 25.80 26.35
N ASP A 264 41.13 25.86 27.67
CA ASP A 264 42.08 26.08 28.74
C ASP A 264 42.44 24.81 29.54
N ALA A 265 42.23 23.62 28.95
CA ALA A 265 42.41 22.32 29.62
C ALA A 265 43.82 22.13 30.23
N ASP A 266 44.87 22.51 29.48
CA ASP A 266 46.26 22.45 29.91
C ASP A 266 46.49 23.33 31.16
N THR A 267 45.90 24.53 31.17
CA THR A 267 46.01 25.46 32.34
C THR A 267 45.28 24.91 33.56
N LYS A 268 44.07 24.39 33.35
CA LYS A 268 43.29 23.76 34.44
C LYS A 268 43.97 22.53 35.00
N MET A 269 44.49 21.66 34.12
CA MET A 269 45.29 20.51 34.57
C MET A 269 46.41 20.94 35.52
N LYS A 270 47.23 21.95 35.10
CA LYS A 270 48.35 22.44 35.93
C LYS A 270 47.91 23.05 37.26
N SER A 271 46.72 23.62 37.33
CA SER A 271 46.19 24.21 38.57
C SER A 271 45.67 23.20 39.61
N LEU A 272 45.54 21.94 39.23
CA LEU A 272 45.06 20.85 40.06
C LEU A 272 46.18 20.06 40.74
N TYR A 273 47.42 20.32 40.32
CA TYR A 273 48.67 19.78 40.90
C TYR A 273 49.36 20.84 41.74
#